data_9075d70aec801ddf988ce6fc4819b9ca
#
_entry.id   9075d70aec801ddf988ce6fc4819b9ca
#
_cell.length_a   1.000
_cell.length_b   1.000
_cell.length_c   1.000
_cell.angle_alpha   90.00
_cell.angle_beta   90.00
_cell.angle_gamma   90.00
#
_symmetry.space_group_name_H-M   'P 1'
#
loop_
_entity.id
_entity.type
_entity.pdbx_description
1 polymer ?
#
loop_
_entity_poly.entity_id
_entity_poly.type
_entity_poly.pdbx_seq_one_letter_code
_entity_poly.pdbx_strand_id
1 'polypeptide(L)' 'MATNTIKAELARSGVGYEELIRRLSAIGVQESYTGIAAKINRGTFSFMFFMQCMKALGIKTIRIGE' A
#
# COMPACT_ATOMS: atom_id res chain seq x y z
N MET A 1 -10.42 6.72 5.99
CA MET A 1 -9.04 6.94 6.40
C MET A 1 -8.06 6.25 5.48
N ALA A 2 -6.77 6.57 5.60
CA ALA A 2 -5.76 6.04 4.68
C ALA A 2 -5.67 4.52 4.69
N THR A 3 -5.83 3.89 5.85
CA THR A 3 -5.80 2.43 5.94
C THR A 3 -6.87 1.80 5.07
N ASN A 4 -8.09 2.33 5.14
CA ASN A 4 -9.17 1.79 4.34
C ASN A 4 -8.94 2.03 2.85
N THR A 5 -8.32 3.16 2.51
CA THR A 5 -8.01 3.47 1.13
C THR A 5 -7.03 2.45 0.56
N ILE A 6 -5.96 2.12 1.30
CA ILE A 6 -5.00 1.13 0.84
C ILE A 6 -5.65 -0.23 0.67
N LYS A 7 -6.43 -0.67 1.67
CA LYS A 7 -7.08 -1.97 1.61
C LYS A 7 -8.07 -2.05 0.45
N ALA A 8 -8.80 -0.96 0.21
CA ALA A 8 -9.75 -0.92 -0.89
C ALA A 8 -9.04 -1.04 -2.22
N GLU A 9 -7.90 -0.37 -2.39
CA GLU A 9 -7.16 -0.44 -3.64
C GLU A 9 -6.52 -1.80 -3.85
N LEU A 10 -6.05 -2.43 -2.78
CA LEU A 10 -5.52 -3.79 -2.88
C LEU A 10 -6.61 -4.75 -3.34
N ALA A 11 -7.79 -4.65 -2.73
CA ALA A 11 -8.91 -5.51 -3.08
C ALA A 11 -9.35 -5.28 -4.51
N ARG A 12 -9.44 -4.01 -4.93
CA ARG A 12 -9.87 -3.66 -6.27
C ARG A 12 -8.87 -4.16 -7.31
N SER A 13 -7.58 -4.08 -6.99
CA SER A 13 -6.52 -4.48 -7.91
C SER A 13 -6.27 -5.98 -7.88
N GLY A 14 -6.84 -6.70 -6.93
CA GLY A 14 -6.57 -8.12 -6.78
C GLY A 14 -5.16 -8.40 -6.30
N VAL A 15 -4.57 -7.48 -5.54
CA VAL A 15 -3.18 -7.57 -5.10
C VAL A 15 -3.15 -7.88 -3.61
N GLY A 16 -2.47 -8.98 -3.25
CA GLY A 16 -2.22 -9.29 -1.86
C GLY A 16 -0.95 -8.63 -1.36
N TYR A 17 -0.64 -8.86 -0.08
CA TYR A 17 0.54 -8.25 0.51
C TYR A 17 1.83 -8.73 -0.15
N GLU A 18 1.90 -10.01 -0.52
CA GLU A 18 3.10 -10.55 -1.15
C GLU A 18 3.39 -9.86 -2.48
N GLU A 19 2.36 -9.67 -3.28
CA GLU A 19 2.53 -8.97 -4.55
C GLU A 19 2.87 -7.51 -4.34
N LEU A 20 2.26 -6.88 -3.33
CA LEU A 20 2.57 -5.49 -3.01
C LEU A 20 4.04 -5.35 -2.62
N ILE A 21 4.55 -6.30 -1.81
CA ILE A 21 5.96 -6.29 -1.41
C ILE A 21 6.86 -6.36 -2.64
N ARG A 22 6.51 -7.22 -3.58
CA ARG A 22 7.29 -7.36 -4.81
C ARG A 22 7.30 -6.06 -5.61
N ARG A 23 6.15 -5.43 -5.73
CA ARG A 23 6.04 -4.17 -6.48
C ARG A 23 6.77 -3.03 -5.79
N LEU A 24 6.72 -2.99 -4.46
CA LEU A 24 7.48 -1.99 -3.70
C LEU A 24 8.97 -2.21 -3.89
N SER A 25 9.41 -3.46 -3.87
CA SER A 25 10.82 -3.77 -4.09
C SER A 25 11.29 -3.27 -5.45
N ALA A 26 10.42 -3.34 -6.45
CA ALA A 26 10.77 -2.88 -7.79
C ALA A 26 11.04 -1.38 -7.85
N ILE A 27 10.49 -0.61 -6.92
CA ILE A 27 10.75 0.82 -6.85
C ILE A 27 11.71 1.17 -5.71
N GLY A 28 12.42 0.16 -5.18
CA GLY A 28 13.47 0.38 -4.20
C GLY A 28 13.01 0.40 -2.76
N VAL A 29 11.78 -0.03 -2.49
CA VAL A 29 11.24 -0.03 -1.12
C VAL A 29 11.20 -1.46 -0.62
N GLN A 30 12.01 -1.74 0.42
CA GLN A 30 12.09 -3.07 0.99
C GLN A 30 11.13 -3.21 2.16
N GLU A 31 10.27 -4.23 2.12
CA GLU A 31 9.32 -4.49 3.18
C GLU A 31 9.21 -5.99 3.41
N SER A 32 8.90 -6.37 4.65
CA SER A 32 8.59 -7.75 4.97
C SER A 32 7.07 -7.92 5.04
N TYR A 33 6.61 -9.16 4.89
CA TYR A 33 5.18 -9.43 4.99
C TYR A 33 4.63 -9.01 6.35
N THR A 34 5.31 -9.42 7.41
CA THR A 34 4.88 -9.07 8.76
C THR A 34 4.85 -7.56 8.98
N GLY A 35 5.91 -6.88 8.49
CA GLY A 35 6.00 -5.44 8.66
C GLY A 35 4.91 -4.69 7.92
N ILE A 36 4.69 -5.05 6.66
CA ILE A 36 3.69 -4.34 5.86
C ILE A 36 2.27 -4.62 6.35
N ALA A 37 1.99 -5.85 6.76
CA ALA A 37 0.69 -6.18 7.30
C ALA A 37 0.41 -5.41 8.59
N ALA A 38 1.43 -5.30 9.46
CA ALA A 38 1.27 -4.56 10.70
C ALA A 38 1.00 -3.09 10.42
N LYS A 39 1.76 -2.48 9.51
CA LYS A 39 1.58 -1.07 9.18
C LYS A 39 0.18 -0.80 8.65
N ILE A 40 -0.28 -1.63 7.73
CA ILE A 40 -1.56 -1.40 7.09
C ILE A 40 -2.72 -1.67 8.05
N ASN A 41 -2.65 -2.77 8.82
CA ASN A 41 -3.75 -3.12 9.71
C ASN A 41 -3.86 -2.17 10.89
N ARG A 42 -2.75 -1.61 11.36
CA ARG A 42 -2.77 -0.67 12.47
C ARG A 42 -2.99 0.76 12.03
N GLY A 43 -2.80 1.04 10.75
CA GLY A 43 -2.88 2.41 10.25
C GLY A 43 -1.71 3.27 10.73
N THR A 44 -0.56 2.65 11.04
CA THR A 44 0.58 3.35 11.60
C THR A 44 1.67 3.60 10.57
N PHE A 45 1.28 3.93 9.35
CA PHE A 45 2.24 4.20 8.30
C PHE A 45 2.25 5.69 7.97
N SER A 46 3.39 6.15 7.43
CA SER A 46 3.54 7.53 7.06
C SER A 46 2.82 7.82 5.73
N PHE A 47 2.60 9.11 5.48
CA PHE A 47 2.03 9.51 4.19
C PHE A 47 2.95 9.10 3.04
N MET A 48 4.27 9.16 3.27
CA MET A 48 5.21 8.73 2.24
C MET A 48 5.03 7.26 1.89
N PHE A 49 4.85 6.41 2.90
CA PHE A 49 4.61 4.99 2.65
C PHE A 49 3.32 4.80 1.86
N PHE A 50 2.28 5.56 2.20
CA PHE A 50 1.03 5.50 1.48
C PHE A 50 1.24 5.83 0.00
N MET A 51 1.98 6.90 -0.28
CA MET A 51 2.26 7.29 -1.65
C MET A 51 3.09 6.25 -2.39
N GLN A 52 4.03 5.62 -1.69
CA GLN A 52 4.83 4.55 -2.29
C GLN A 52 3.95 3.36 -2.68
N CYS A 53 2.99 3.00 -1.83
CA CYS A 53 2.06 1.94 -2.14
C CYS A 53 1.22 2.27 -3.37
N MET A 54 0.73 3.50 -3.45
CA MET A 54 -0.06 3.91 -4.60
C MET A 54 0.76 3.85 -5.87
N LYS A 55 2.01 4.29 -5.80
CA LYS A 55 2.91 4.23 -6.95
C LYS A 55 3.16 2.78 -7.37
N ALA A 56 3.40 1.91 -6.40
CA ALA A 56 3.65 0.50 -6.68
C ALA A 56 2.46 -0.18 -7.33
N LEU A 57 1.25 0.25 -6.98
CA LEU A 57 0.03 -0.28 -7.55
C LEU A 57 -0.33 0.35 -8.90
N GLY A 58 0.42 1.36 -9.32
CA GLY A 58 0.15 2.04 -10.57
C GLY A 58 -1.03 2.99 -10.52
N ILE A 59 -1.39 3.44 -9.34
CA ILE A 59 -2.53 4.34 -9.17
C ILE A 59 -2.05 5.78 -9.31
N LYS A 60 -2.60 6.46 -10.29
CA LYS A 60 -2.17 7.84 -10.58
C LYS A 60 -3.05 8.87 -9.92
N THR A 61 -4.31 8.54 -9.67
CA THR A 61 -5.25 9.45 -9.04
C THR A 61 -5.74 8.85 -7.76
N ILE A 62 -5.62 9.59 -6.66
CA ILE A 62 -6.03 9.12 -5.35
C ILE A 62 -7.23 9.94 -4.89
N ARG A 63 -8.29 9.24 -4.48
CA ARG A 63 -9.49 9.90 -3.96
C ARG A 63 -9.49 9.78 -2.46
N ILE A 64 -8.86 10.75 -1.82
CA ILE A 64 -8.76 10.76 -0.37
C ILE A 64 -9.97 11.47 0.19
N GLY A 65 -10.64 10.81 1.14
CA GLY A 65 -11.76 11.43 1.81
C GLY A 65 -13.11 11.15 1.17
N GLU A 66 -13.15 10.22 0.24
CA GLU A 66 -14.41 9.86 -0.37
C GLU A 66 -14.91 8.50 0.05
#